data_35beb9d0f5fac8109101cff7844c52df
#
_entry.id   35beb9d0f5fac8109101cff7844c52df
#
_cell.length_a   1.000
_cell.length_b   1.000
_cell.length_c   1.000
_cell.angle_alpha   90.00
_cell.angle_beta   90.00
_cell.angle_gamma   90.00
#
_symmetry.space_group_name_H-M   'P 1'
#
loop_
_entity.id
_entity.type
_entity.pdbx_description
1 polymer ?
#
loop_
_entity_poly.entity_id
_entity_poly.type
_entity_poly.pdbx_seq_one_letter_code
_entity_poly.pdbx_strand_id
1 'polypeptide(L)'
;MKSLMKSAALAIAVSLCATSASFAAENVRLTGSGASFPAPIYLTWFKDFSKKSDGVTVDYQSKGSGAGVQDFLNKTVDFAASDSAMKDEDIAKVAEGVQLLPMTAGEIVLAYNLPGNPKGLKLPRDVYSNIFLGKITRWNDPQIVAANPDLKLSDTPITVVVRADSSGTTAVFTKHLATVNAEFKQALGEGNTVNWPASDKFIKSPKNDGVTATVRQTPGAIGYIEYGFAKLAKVDFAQLQNKAGNYVVPNAESGAEALAAVRMPENLVAWLPDPDGAKSYPITSYTWMIFRKDNGNPAKAKAMREMVEYSLTEGQKIADSMGYIPLPQSVVEQVRKASANIQ
;
A
#
# COMPACT_ATOMS: atom_id res chain seq x y z
N MET A 1 -77.22 -54.44 -38.69
CA MET A 1 -76.36 -54.49 -39.88
C MET A 1 -75.48 -53.27 -39.88
N LYS A 2 -74.16 -53.48 -40.03
CA LYS A 2 -73.05 -52.55 -40.24
C LYS A 2 -72.70 -51.54 -39.15
N SER A 3 -71.82 -52.00 -38.31
CA SER A 3 -70.88 -51.28 -37.44
C SER A 3 -70.02 -50.31 -38.25
N LEU A 4 -69.74 -49.10 -37.73
CA LEU A 4 -68.63 -48.27 -38.10
C LEU A 4 -67.87 -47.92 -36.81
N MET A 5 -66.73 -48.58 -36.69
CA MET A 5 -65.69 -48.21 -35.71
C MET A 5 -65.04 -46.94 -36.13
N LYS A 6 -65.04 -45.95 -35.23
CA LYS A 6 -64.22 -44.75 -35.32
C LYS A 6 -63.07 -44.90 -34.37
N SER A 7 -61.86 -45.10 -34.90
CA SER A 7 -60.62 -45.08 -34.15
C SER A 7 -60.26 -43.62 -33.78
N ALA A 8 -60.16 -43.34 -32.49
CA ALA A 8 -59.64 -42.10 -31.98
C ALA A 8 -58.13 -42.28 -31.74
N ALA A 9 -57.32 -41.62 -32.54
CA ALA A 9 -55.86 -41.53 -32.29
C ALA A 9 -55.58 -40.46 -31.22
N LEU A 10 -55.07 -40.92 -30.05
CA LEU A 10 -54.63 -40.08 -28.96
C LEU A 10 -53.18 -39.61 -29.24
N ALA A 11 -53.00 -38.38 -29.65
CA ALA A 11 -51.69 -37.75 -29.81
C ALA A 11 -51.18 -37.31 -28.44
N ILE A 12 -50.18 -38.02 -27.88
CA ILE A 12 -49.46 -37.63 -26.64
C ILE A 12 -48.42 -36.60 -27.07
N ALA A 13 -48.68 -35.29 -26.79
CA ALA A 13 -47.70 -34.25 -26.89
C ALA A 13 -46.79 -34.32 -25.67
N VAL A 14 -45.58 -34.89 -25.81
CA VAL A 14 -44.52 -34.80 -24.82
C VAL A 14 -43.94 -33.38 -24.85
N SER A 15 -44.39 -32.50 -23.93
CA SER A 15 -43.76 -31.21 -23.71
C SER A 15 -42.39 -31.45 -23.00
N LEU A 16 -41.30 -31.35 -23.76
CA LEU A 16 -39.97 -31.18 -23.18
C LEU A 16 -39.90 -29.80 -22.49
N CYS A 17 -40.17 -29.75 -21.19
CA CYS A 17 -39.76 -28.65 -20.36
C CYS A 17 -38.23 -28.65 -20.27
N ALA A 18 -37.58 -27.88 -21.13
CA ALA A 18 -36.17 -27.53 -20.93
C ALA A 18 -36.11 -26.67 -19.66
N THR A 19 -35.83 -27.29 -18.55
CA THR A 19 -35.45 -26.59 -17.33
C THR A 19 -34.11 -25.92 -17.61
N SER A 20 -34.12 -24.64 -18.00
CA SER A 20 -32.96 -23.78 -17.95
C SER A 20 -32.53 -23.74 -16.49
N ALA A 21 -31.55 -24.56 -16.10
CA ALA A 21 -30.89 -24.42 -14.83
C ALA A 21 -30.20 -23.03 -14.86
N SER A 22 -30.87 -22.04 -14.31
CA SER A 22 -30.26 -20.78 -13.97
C SER A 22 -29.21 -21.13 -12.93
N PHE A 23 -27.95 -21.31 -13.34
CA PHE A 23 -26.85 -21.29 -12.40
C PHE A 23 -26.86 -19.91 -11.77
N ALA A 24 -27.46 -19.80 -10.58
CA ALA A 24 -27.30 -18.63 -9.76
C ALA A 24 -25.78 -18.47 -9.59
N ALA A 25 -25.23 -17.33 -9.99
CA ALA A 25 -23.83 -17.04 -9.80
C ALA A 25 -23.50 -17.28 -8.32
N GLU A 26 -22.54 -18.15 -8.04
CA GLU A 26 -22.13 -18.45 -6.67
C GLU A 26 -21.58 -17.16 -6.07
N ASN A 27 -22.18 -16.66 -4.98
CA ASN A 27 -21.73 -15.46 -4.31
C ASN A 27 -20.36 -15.72 -3.69
N VAL A 28 -19.32 -15.15 -4.26
CA VAL A 28 -17.94 -15.25 -3.79
C VAL A 28 -17.59 -14.04 -2.92
N ARG A 29 -17.27 -14.31 -1.67
CA ARG A 29 -16.74 -13.29 -0.78
C ARG A 29 -15.24 -13.49 -0.58
N LEU A 30 -14.45 -12.46 -0.92
CA LEU A 30 -13.01 -12.38 -0.66
C LEU A 30 -12.76 -11.51 0.56
N THR A 31 -11.90 -11.99 1.45
CA THR A 31 -11.49 -11.26 2.65
C THR A 31 -10.00 -11.00 2.60
N GLY A 32 -9.60 -9.77 2.85
CA GLY A 32 -8.20 -9.35 2.90
C GLY A 32 -7.89 -8.52 4.13
N SER A 33 -6.63 -8.51 4.55
CA SER A 33 -6.15 -7.63 5.61
C SER A 33 -4.68 -7.24 5.42
N GLY A 34 -4.25 -6.18 6.08
CA GLY A 34 -2.84 -5.83 6.12
C GLY A 34 -2.54 -4.35 6.04
N ALA A 35 -1.60 -3.99 5.19
CA ALA A 35 -1.01 -2.68 5.07
C ALA A 35 -2.03 -1.54 5.04
N SER A 36 -1.76 -0.49 5.82
CA SER A 36 -2.57 0.74 5.77
C SER A 36 -2.12 1.70 4.67
N PHE A 37 -0.90 1.58 4.20
CA PHE A 37 -0.33 2.37 3.12
C PHE A 37 -1.23 2.37 1.87
N PRO A 38 -1.63 1.23 1.28
CA PRO A 38 -2.49 1.19 0.10
C PRO A 38 -3.99 1.24 0.44
N ALA A 39 -4.39 1.32 1.71
CA ALA A 39 -5.79 1.12 2.09
C ALA A 39 -6.77 2.07 1.36
N PRO A 40 -6.52 3.38 1.17
CA PRO A 40 -7.44 4.25 0.45
C PRO A 40 -7.71 3.77 -0.99
N ILE A 41 -6.66 3.43 -1.74
CA ILE A 41 -6.81 2.99 -3.13
C ILE A 41 -7.39 1.57 -3.21
N TYR A 42 -6.98 0.65 -2.33
CA TYR A 42 -7.51 -0.71 -2.31
C TYR A 42 -9.01 -0.74 -1.98
N LEU A 43 -9.45 0.02 -0.99
CA LEU A 43 -10.87 0.13 -0.66
C LEU A 43 -11.70 0.69 -1.82
N THR A 44 -11.15 1.64 -2.57
CA THR A 44 -11.79 2.18 -3.77
C THR A 44 -11.85 1.11 -4.87
N TRP A 45 -10.74 0.43 -5.17
CA TRP A 45 -10.71 -0.65 -6.17
C TRP A 45 -11.67 -1.78 -5.84
N PHE A 46 -11.67 -2.27 -4.61
CA PHE A 46 -12.49 -3.41 -4.21
C PHE A 46 -13.98 -3.07 -4.22
N LYS A 47 -14.33 -1.85 -3.79
CA LYS A 47 -15.70 -1.36 -3.87
C LYS A 47 -16.19 -1.27 -5.32
N ASP A 48 -15.38 -0.72 -6.20
CA ASP A 48 -15.75 -0.55 -7.61
C ASP A 48 -15.71 -1.88 -8.37
N PHE A 49 -14.76 -2.76 -8.09
CA PHE A 49 -14.72 -4.12 -8.60
C PHE A 49 -15.98 -4.91 -8.18
N SER A 50 -16.32 -4.90 -6.88
CA SER A 50 -17.51 -5.60 -6.37
C SER A 50 -18.82 -5.10 -7.00
N LYS A 51 -18.90 -3.84 -7.42
CA LYS A 51 -20.09 -3.32 -8.13
C LYS A 51 -20.16 -3.77 -9.59
N LYS A 52 -19.01 -4.04 -10.22
CA LYS A 52 -18.91 -4.41 -11.64
C LYS A 52 -18.89 -5.93 -11.84
N SER A 53 -18.56 -6.69 -10.81
CA SER A 53 -18.45 -8.14 -10.84
C SER A 53 -19.74 -8.75 -10.32
N ASP A 54 -20.34 -9.66 -11.10
CA ASP A 54 -21.56 -10.35 -10.70
C ASP A 54 -21.25 -11.36 -9.59
N GLY A 55 -21.87 -11.17 -8.42
CA GLY A 55 -21.77 -12.06 -7.28
C GLY A 55 -20.42 -12.07 -6.53
N VAL A 56 -19.49 -11.13 -6.82
CA VAL A 56 -18.21 -11.05 -6.08
C VAL A 56 -18.19 -9.85 -5.15
N THR A 57 -17.85 -10.06 -3.88
CA THR A 57 -17.59 -9.01 -2.90
C THR A 57 -16.20 -9.12 -2.32
N VAL A 58 -15.54 -8.00 -2.08
CA VAL A 58 -14.20 -7.95 -1.50
C VAL A 58 -14.19 -7.04 -0.28
N ASP A 59 -13.82 -7.61 0.86
CA ASP A 59 -13.65 -6.88 2.12
C ASP A 59 -12.17 -6.78 2.47
N TYR A 60 -11.71 -5.59 2.84
CA TYR A 60 -10.34 -5.36 3.27
C TYR A 60 -10.27 -4.64 4.60
N GLN A 61 -9.44 -5.16 5.51
CA GLN A 61 -9.20 -4.59 6.83
C GLN A 61 -7.77 -4.03 6.92
N SER A 62 -7.65 -2.72 7.03
CA SER A 62 -6.39 -2.03 7.29
C SER A 62 -5.95 -2.27 8.74
N LYS A 63 -4.96 -3.14 8.96
CA LYS A 63 -4.46 -3.55 10.29
C LYS A 63 -2.96 -3.28 10.47
N GLY A 64 -2.25 -2.94 9.39
CA GLY A 64 -0.79 -2.91 9.32
C GLY A 64 -0.21 -4.18 8.69
N SER A 65 0.95 -4.05 8.02
CA SER A 65 1.57 -5.12 7.23
C SER A 65 1.85 -6.38 8.04
N GLY A 66 2.40 -6.23 9.25
CA GLY A 66 2.69 -7.37 10.10
C GLY A 66 1.45 -8.16 10.52
N ALA A 67 0.35 -7.47 10.86
CA ALA A 67 -0.92 -8.12 11.18
C ALA A 67 -1.50 -8.84 9.96
N GLY A 68 -1.40 -8.24 8.76
CA GLY A 68 -1.84 -8.89 7.52
C GLY A 68 -1.08 -10.17 7.21
N VAL A 69 0.23 -10.18 7.37
CA VAL A 69 1.05 -11.39 7.20
C VAL A 69 0.64 -12.48 8.21
N GLN A 70 0.38 -12.11 9.48
CA GLN A 70 -0.09 -13.07 10.47
C GLN A 70 -1.48 -13.61 10.17
N ASP A 71 -2.43 -12.76 9.77
CA ASP A 71 -3.75 -13.20 9.32
C ASP A 71 -3.66 -14.18 8.14
N PHE A 72 -2.74 -13.91 7.20
CA PHE A 72 -2.49 -14.79 6.06
C PHE A 72 -1.91 -16.14 6.50
N LEU A 73 -0.87 -16.15 7.34
CA LEU A 73 -0.29 -17.38 7.88
C LEU A 73 -1.32 -18.21 8.65
N ASN A 74 -2.19 -17.56 9.42
CA ASN A 74 -3.25 -18.21 10.20
C ASN A 74 -4.47 -18.60 9.35
N LYS A 75 -4.46 -18.38 8.03
CA LYS A 75 -5.56 -18.68 7.09
C LYS A 75 -6.90 -18.01 7.45
N THR A 76 -6.87 -16.86 8.12
CA THR A 76 -8.07 -16.10 8.49
C THR A 76 -8.53 -15.15 7.40
N VAL A 77 -7.71 -14.97 6.35
CA VAL A 77 -8.01 -14.17 5.17
C VAL A 77 -7.62 -14.89 3.88
N ASP A 78 -8.28 -14.54 2.79
CA ASP A 78 -8.00 -15.09 1.47
C ASP A 78 -6.71 -14.49 0.87
N PHE A 79 -6.45 -13.19 1.13
CA PHE A 79 -5.24 -12.51 0.72
C PHE A 79 -4.78 -11.52 1.80
N ALA A 80 -3.52 -11.16 1.75
CA ALA A 80 -3.00 -10.09 2.61
C ALA A 80 -2.39 -8.96 1.79
N ALA A 81 -2.01 -7.86 2.46
CA ALA A 81 -1.22 -6.79 1.87
C ALA A 81 -0.10 -6.34 2.80
N SER A 82 1.05 -6.03 2.21
CA SER A 82 2.24 -5.56 2.93
C SER A 82 3.08 -4.63 2.08
N ASP A 83 3.61 -3.57 2.69
CA ASP A 83 4.59 -2.65 2.05
C ASP A 83 6.03 -3.11 2.30
N SER A 84 6.22 -4.10 3.17
CA SER A 84 7.45 -4.89 3.28
C SER A 84 7.17 -6.27 2.72
N ALA A 85 7.95 -6.72 1.74
CA ALA A 85 7.79 -8.05 1.18
C ALA A 85 7.80 -9.11 2.29
N MET A 86 6.95 -10.14 2.15
CA MET A 86 6.91 -11.26 3.07
C MET A 86 8.29 -11.93 3.12
N LYS A 87 8.77 -12.21 4.32
CA LYS A 87 10.10 -12.80 4.50
C LYS A 87 10.12 -14.26 4.04
N ASP A 88 11.27 -14.72 3.55
CA ASP A 88 11.45 -16.11 3.08
C ASP A 88 11.10 -17.15 4.15
N GLU A 89 11.42 -16.88 5.41
CA GLU A 89 11.08 -17.72 6.56
C GLU A 89 9.56 -17.87 6.78
N ASP A 90 8.78 -16.84 6.45
CA ASP A 90 7.32 -16.87 6.53
C ASP A 90 6.71 -17.50 5.26
N ILE A 91 7.29 -17.23 4.09
CA ILE A 91 6.91 -17.88 2.83
C ILE A 91 7.05 -19.40 2.94
N ALA A 92 8.14 -19.86 3.54
CA ALA A 92 8.42 -21.31 3.74
C ALA A 92 7.39 -22.01 4.64
N LYS A 93 6.61 -21.29 5.46
CA LYS A 93 5.54 -21.84 6.30
C LYS A 93 4.23 -22.09 5.53
N VAL A 94 4.09 -21.55 4.31
CA VAL A 94 2.88 -21.65 3.50
C VAL A 94 3.01 -22.79 2.51
N ALA A 95 2.49 -23.96 2.86
CA ALA A 95 2.61 -25.18 2.05
C ALA A 95 1.97 -25.03 0.65
N GLU A 96 0.93 -24.19 0.54
CA GLU A 96 0.22 -23.87 -0.70
C GLU A 96 1.05 -22.99 -1.65
N GLY A 97 2.22 -22.54 -1.21
CA GLY A 97 3.06 -21.56 -1.93
C GLY A 97 2.49 -20.15 -1.86
N VAL A 98 3.37 -19.17 -2.05
CA VAL A 98 3.04 -17.75 -1.97
C VAL A 98 3.30 -17.07 -3.30
N GLN A 99 2.37 -16.20 -3.74
CA GLN A 99 2.55 -15.26 -4.83
C GLN A 99 2.46 -13.84 -4.29
N LEU A 100 3.57 -13.10 -4.38
CA LEU A 100 3.61 -11.67 -4.12
C LEU A 100 3.35 -10.92 -5.42
N LEU A 101 2.42 -9.97 -5.41
CA LEU A 101 2.09 -9.13 -6.56
C LEU A 101 2.17 -7.66 -6.16
N PRO A 102 3.12 -6.87 -6.70
CA PRO A 102 3.11 -5.42 -6.51
C PRO A 102 1.91 -4.82 -7.25
N MET A 103 1.03 -4.16 -6.52
CA MET A 103 -0.24 -3.68 -7.11
C MET A 103 -0.27 -2.19 -7.39
N THR A 104 0.51 -1.43 -6.64
CA THR A 104 0.74 0.00 -6.84
C THR A 104 2.05 0.37 -6.16
N ALA A 105 2.45 1.62 -6.29
CA ALA A 105 3.55 2.19 -5.53
C ALA A 105 3.10 3.52 -4.91
N GLY A 106 3.87 4.01 -3.96
CA GLY A 106 3.61 5.29 -3.32
C GLY A 106 4.87 5.87 -2.70
N GLU A 107 4.74 7.09 -2.26
CA GLU A 107 5.80 7.91 -1.66
C GLU A 107 5.51 8.11 -0.18
N ILE A 108 6.53 8.03 0.66
CA ILE A 108 6.41 8.33 2.08
C ILE A 108 6.83 9.75 2.33
N VAL A 109 5.91 10.56 2.80
CA VAL A 109 6.14 11.98 3.10
C VAL A 109 6.36 12.19 4.60
N LEU A 110 7.09 13.23 4.94
CA LEU A 110 7.19 13.74 6.30
C LEU A 110 6.15 14.85 6.48
N ALA A 111 4.98 14.45 6.97
CA ALA A 111 3.90 15.37 7.28
C ALA A 111 4.25 16.16 8.55
N TYR A 112 3.93 17.45 8.59
CA TYR A 112 4.21 18.31 9.73
C TYR A 112 3.04 19.24 10.07
N ASN A 113 3.08 19.76 11.28
CA ASN A 113 2.13 20.77 11.78
C ASN A 113 2.90 21.87 12.53
N LEU A 114 3.17 22.95 11.85
CA LEU A 114 3.93 24.07 12.41
C LEU A 114 3.05 25.29 12.66
N PRO A 115 3.26 26.02 13.77
CA PRO A 115 2.62 27.30 13.99
C PRO A 115 2.88 28.28 12.84
N GLY A 116 1.84 29.00 12.41
CA GLY A 116 1.90 29.88 11.26
C GLY A 116 1.84 29.18 9.90
N ASN A 117 1.80 27.85 9.90
CA ASN A 117 1.60 27.01 8.73
C ASN A 117 2.52 27.34 7.55
N PRO A 118 3.87 27.41 7.77
CA PRO A 118 4.82 27.69 6.70
C PRO A 118 4.76 26.58 5.65
N LYS A 119 4.71 26.97 4.37
CA LYS A 119 4.68 26.05 3.24
C LYS A 119 6.06 25.86 2.65
N GLY A 120 6.27 24.70 2.01
CA GLY A 120 7.50 24.43 1.27
C GLY A 120 8.72 24.17 2.14
N LEU A 121 8.51 23.71 3.38
CA LEU A 121 9.60 23.30 4.27
C LEU A 121 10.52 22.28 3.57
N LYS A 122 11.82 22.55 3.58
CA LYS A 122 12.86 21.69 3.02
C LYS A 122 13.60 20.97 4.15
N LEU A 123 13.76 19.67 4.03
CA LEU A 123 14.54 18.89 4.98
C LEU A 123 15.70 18.17 4.27
N PRO A 124 16.96 18.54 4.58
CA PRO A 124 18.14 17.80 4.14
C PRO A 124 18.15 16.36 4.66
N ARG A 125 18.85 15.46 3.99
CA ARG A 125 18.94 14.03 4.32
C ARG A 125 19.39 13.78 5.76
N ASP A 126 20.44 14.47 6.20
CA ASP A 126 20.96 14.35 7.56
C ASP A 126 19.99 14.94 8.59
N VAL A 127 19.29 16.02 8.23
CA VAL A 127 18.36 16.70 9.13
C VAL A 127 17.18 15.80 9.48
N TYR A 128 16.47 15.26 8.48
CA TYR A 128 15.33 14.41 8.82
C TYR A 128 15.77 13.10 9.50
N SER A 129 16.92 12.54 9.16
CA SER A 129 17.47 11.39 9.88
C SER A 129 17.75 11.73 11.35
N ASN A 130 18.33 12.89 11.63
CA ASN A 130 18.64 13.34 12.99
C ASN A 130 17.39 13.71 13.80
N ILE A 131 16.30 14.17 13.16
CA ILE A 131 15.01 14.34 13.84
C ILE A 131 14.51 12.98 14.38
N PHE A 132 14.52 11.94 13.56
CA PHE A 132 14.05 10.61 13.97
C PHE A 132 15.04 9.86 14.87
N LEU A 133 16.29 10.30 14.95
CA LEU A 133 17.24 9.90 15.99
C LEU A 133 17.03 10.63 17.32
N GLY A 134 16.17 11.65 17.38
CA GLY A 134 15.96 12.49 18.55
C GLY A 134 17.09 13.47 18.84
N LYS A 135 17.96 13.75 17.88
CA LYS A 135 19.08 14.69 17.98
C LYS A 135 18.69 16.14 17.67
N ILE A 136 17.87 16.33 16.64
CA ILE A 136 17.25 17.62 16.32
C ILE A 136 15.88 17.63 16.98
N THR A 137 15.71 18.53 17.95
CA THR A 137 14.54 18.54 18.84
C THR A 137 13.72 19.81 18.76
N ARG A 138 14.14 20.79 17.94
CA ARG A 138 13.46 22.08 17.77
C ARG A 138 13.42 22.49 16.31
N TRP A 139 12.35 23.15 15.91
CA TRP A 139 12.16 23.57 14.53
C TRP A 139 13.07 24.72 14.10
N ASN A 140 13.58 25.53 15.02
CA ASN A 140 14.58 26.56 14.75
C ASN A 140 16.03 26.05 14.86
N ASP A 141 16.26 24.74 14.81
CA ASP A 141 17.61 24.19 14.71
C ASP A 141 18.38 24.83 13.55
N PRO A 142 19.64 25.24 13.73
CA PRO A 142 20.43 25.91 12.69
C PRO A 142 20.48 25.14 11.36
N GLN A 143 20.46 23.80 11.38
CA GLN A 143 20.50 22.98 10.17
C GLN A 143 19.17 23.06 9.39
N ILE A 144 18.02 23.16 10.11
CA ILE A 144 16.71 23.34 9.48
C ILE A 144 16.62 24.76 8.91
N VAL A 145 17.01 25.77 9.70
CA VAL A 145 16.98 27.19 9.30
C VAL A 145 17.85 27.43 8.07
N ALA A 146 19.07 26.87 8.03
CA ALA A 146 19.98 27.01 6.89
C ALA A 146 19.38 26.49 5.57
N ALA A 147 18.57 25.45 5.62
CA ALA A 147 17.87 24.91 4.44
C ALA A 147 16.60 25.72 4.06
N ASN A 148 16.14 26.62 4.96
CA ASN A 148 14.88 27.35 4.83
C ASN A 148 15.04 28.84 5.16
N PRO A 149 15.92 29.58 4.48
CA PRO A 149 16.23 30.99 4.84
C PRO A 149 15.00 31.91 4.74
N ASP A 150 14.04 31.56 3.91
CA ASP A 150 12.83 32.38 3.68
C ASP A 150 11.70 32.05 4.67
N LEU A 151 11.85 31.00 5.49
CA LEU A 151 10.84 30.61 6.46
C LEU A 151 11.18 31.12 7.88
N LYS A 152 10.17 31.68 8.54
CA LYS A 152 10.29 32.05 9.96
C LYS A 152 9.96 30.85 10.83
N LEU A 153 10.98 30.06 11.18
CA LEU A 153 10.83 28.91 12.04
C LEU A 153 10.99 29.33 13.51
N SER A 154 9.96 29.07 14.31
CA SER A 154 9.94 29.41 15.73
C SER A 154 10.67 28.38 16.59
N ASP A 155 11.01 28.75 17.83
CA ASP A 155 11.56 27.85 18.85
C ASP A 155 10.47 26.89 19.37
N THR A 156 9.89 26.12 18.47
CA THR A 156 8.86 25.12 18.78
C THR A 156 9.54 23.76 18.94
N PRO A 157 9.27 23.02 20.04
CA PRO A 157 9.76 21.64 20.17
C PRO A 157 9.19 20.74 19.07
N ILE A 158 10.03 19.84 18.57
CA ILE A 158 9.59 18.80 17.61
C ILE A 158 8.96 17.65 18.40
N THR A 159 7.74 17.29 18.02
CA THR A 159 7.10 16.04 18.46
C THR A 159 7.12 15.06 17.30
N VAL A 160 7.80 13.93 17.47
CA VAL A 160 7.95 12.90 16.43
C VAL A 160 6.83 11.89 16.57
N VAL A 161 6.02 11.72 15.53
CA VAL A 161 4.91 10.75 15.50
C VAL A 161 5.35 9.52 14.72
N VAL A 162 5.37 8.38 15.39
CA VAL A 162 5.82 7.10 14.83
C VAL A 162 4.73 6.05 14.91
N ARG A 163 4.91 4.92 14.21
CA ARG A 163 3.92 3.84 14.20
C ARG A 163 3.92 3.03 15.48
N ALA A 164 2.71 2.73 15.97
CA ALA A 164 2.47 1.85 17.11
C ALA A 164 2.39 0.37 16.72
N ASP A 165 2.00 0.09 15.48
CA ASP A 165 1.79 -1.25 14.93
C ASP A 165 3.01 -1.75 14.14
N SER A 166 3.04 -3.05 13.83
CA SER A 166 4.02 -3.65 12.92
C SER A 166 3.72 -3.20 11.48
N SER A 167 4.47 -2.21 11.00
CA SER A 167 4.15 -1.36 9.87
C SER A 167 5.11 -1.55 8.70
N GLY A 168 4.57 -1.84 7.52
CA GLY A 168 5.34 -1.81 6.28
C GLY A 168 5.84 -0.40 5.94
N THR A 169 5.04 0.65 6.21
CA THR A 169 5.48 2.05 6.06
C THR A 169 6.71 2.34 6.92
N THR A 170 6.74 1.83 8.17
CA THR A 170 7.94 1.91 9.03
C THR A 170 9.12 1.18 8.41
N ALA A 171 8.90 -0.03 7.87
CA ALA A 171 9.98 -0.79 7.24
C ALA A 171 10.61 -0.05 6.05
N VAL A 172 9.80 0.52 5.17
CA VAL A 172 10.27 1.32 4.03
C VAL A 172 11.01 2.57 4.50
N PHE A 173 10.42 3.30 5.43
CA PHE A 173 11.00 4.53 5.97
C PHE A 173 12.33 4.27 6.67
N THR A 174 12.39 3.30 7.57
CA THR A 174 13.63 2.97 8.30
C THR A 174 14.69 2.35 7.41
N LYS A 175 14.31 1.60 6.36
CA LYS A 175 15.24 1.12 5.33
C LYS A 175 15.91 2.28 4.61
N HIS A 176 15.13 3.31 4.23
CA HIS A 176 15.70 4.53 3.65
C HIS A 176 16.65 5.21 4.65
N LEU A 177 16.21 5.48 5.88
CA LEU A 177 17.05 6.15 6.89
C LEU A 177 18.33 5.38 7.19
N ALA A 178 18.27 4.05 7.30
CA ALA A 178 19.45 3.20 7.50
C ALA A 178 20.39 3.19 6.29
N THR A 179 19.87 3.42 5.09
CA THR A 179 20.67 3.53 3.87
C THR A 179 21.41 4.86 3.79
N VAL A 180 20.78 5.95 4.19
CA VAL A 180 21.32 7.31 4.03
C VAL A 180 22.09 7.81 5.24
N ASN A 181 21.92 7.17 6.41
CA ASN A 181 22.54 7.58 7.67
C ASN A 181 23.09 6.37 8.44
N ALA A 182 24.40 6.25 8.50
CA ALA A 182 25.09 5.13 9.15
C ALA A 182 24.79 5.06 10.66
N GLU A 183 24.63 6.21 11.32
CA GLU A 183 24.32 6.24 12.74
C GLU A 183 22.88 5.75 13.00
N PHE A 184 21.92 6.15 12.14
CA PHE A 184 20.55 5.62 12.23
C PHE A 184 20.56 4.09 12.09
N LYS A 185 21.31 3.57 11.12
CA LYS A 185 21.47 2.13 10.90
C LYS A 185 22.00 1.42 12.14
N GLN A 186 23.01 1.99 12.78
CA GLN A 186 23.65 1.40 13.96
C GLN A 186 22.73 1.47 15.21
N ALA A 187 22.04 2.60 15.40
CA ALA A 187 21.26 2.86 16.61
C ALA A 187 19.88 2.18 16.59
N LEU A 188 19.19 2.24 15.46
CA LEU A 188 17.78 1.81 15.34
C LEU A 188 17.58 0.67 14.35
N GLY A 189 18.44 0.54 13.34
CA GLY A 189 18.30 -0.45 12.28
C GLY A 189 17.09 -0.16 11.37
N GLU A 190 16.56 -1.21 10.76
CA GLU A 190 15.40 -1.16 9.86
C GLU A 190 14.40 -2.28 10.16
N GLY A 191 13.13 -2.08 9.88
CA GLY A 191 12.11 -3.11 10.01
C GLY A 191 10.70 -2.57 10.22
N ASN A 192 9.75 -3.50 10.28
CA ASN A 192 8.34 -3.17 10.53
C ASN A 192 8.10 -2.55 11.92
N THR A 193 9.03 -2.80 12.84
CA THR A 193 9.06 -2.26 14.20
C THR A 193 10.51 -1.99 14.58
N VAL A 194 10.79 -0.80 15.07
CA VAL A 194 12.10 -0.39 15.58
C VAL A 194 11.95 0.20 16.99
N ASN A 195 13.03 0.19 17.77
CA ASN A 195 13.03 0.77 19.10
C ASN A 195 13.34 2.27 19.02
N TRP A 196 12.29 3.07 18.73
CA TRP A 196 12.40 4.52 18.71
C TRP A 196 12.95 5.09 20.02
N PRO A 197 13.62 6.26 20.00
CA PRO A 197 14.15 6.86 21.22
C PRO A 197 13.10 6.97 22.34
N ALA A 198 13.50 6.59 23.55
CA ALA A 198 12.64 6.69 24.74
C ALA A 198 12.58 8.15 25.19
N SER A 199 11.56 8.87 24.73
CA SER A 199 11.34 10.29 25.01
C SER A 199 9.84 10.60 24.97
N ASP A 200 9.41 11.55 25.77
CA ASP A 200 8.05 12.12 25.76
C ASP A 200 7.72 12.86 24.44
N LYS A 201 8.73 13.12 23.62
CA LYS A 201 8.60 13.72 22.28
C LYS A 201 8.29 12.70 21.18
N PHE A 202 8.32 11.41 21.48
CA PHE A 202 7.96 10.35 20.53
C PHE A 202 6.57 9.80 20.84
N ILE A 203 5.59 10.12 20.00
CA ILE A 203 4.20 9.65 20.14
C ILE A 203 3.98 8.48 19.20
N LYS A 204 3.45 7.38 19.71
CA LYS A 204 3.09 6.20 18.90
C LYS A 204 1.63 6.26 18.48
N SER A 205 1.38 6.16 17.17
CA SER A 205 0.03 6.19 16.59
C SER A 205 -0.18 5.01 15.64
N PRO A 206 -1.38 4.39 15.66
CA PRO A 206 -1.64 3.22 14.81
C PRO A 206 -1.88 3.64 13.35
N LYS A 207 -1.35 2.89 12.40
CA LYS A 207 -1.59 3.01 10.96
C LYS A 207 -1.27 4.40 10.38
N ASN A 208 -1.43 4.56 9.05
CA ASN A 208 -1.20 5.88 8.40
C ASN A 208 -2.24 6.93 8.82
N ASP A 209 -3.51 6.53 8.92
CA ASP A 209 -4.60 7.42 9.37
C ASP A 209 -4.40 7.95 10.80
N GLY A 210 -3.95 7.10 11.73
CA GLY A 210 -3.64 7.51 13.09
C GLY A 210 -2.48 8.49 13.18
N VAL A 211 -1.37 8.23 12.44
CA VAL A 211 -0.24 9.17 12.36
C VAL A 211 -0.71 10.51 11.76
N THR A 212 -1.48 10.46 10.68
CA THR A 212 -2.03 11.67 10.03
C THR A 212 -2.86 12.50 11.00
N ALA A 213 -3.77 11.86 11.75
CA ALA A 213 -4.62 12.54 12.73
C ALA A 213 -3.79 13.17 13.86
N THR A 214 -2.81 12.43 14.39
CA THR A 214 -1.94 12.92 15.49
C THR A 214 -1.11 14.11 15.03
N VAL A 215 -0.50 14.07 13.84
CA VAL A 215 0.25 15.21 13.29
C VAL A 215 -0.65 16.44 13.16
N ARG A 216 -1.86 16.28 12.60
CA ARG A 216 -2.80 17.41 12.44
C ARG A 216 -3.19 18.07 13.75
N GLN A 217 -3.31 17.30 14.83
CA GLN A 217 -3.80 17.76 16.13
C GLN A 217 -2.69 18.29 17.04
N THR A 218 -1.42 18.00 16.72
CA THR A 218 -0.28 18.29 17.61
C THR A 218 0.61 19.40 16.99
N PRO A 219 0.54 20.64 17.49
CA PRO A 219 1.47 21.69 17.06
C PRO A 219 2.94 21.29 17.29
N GLY A 220 3.79 21.50 16.28
CA GLY A 220 5.19 21.09 16.28
C GLY A 220 5.42 19.62 15.91
N ALA A 221 4.38 18.87 15.56
CA ALA A 221 4.54 17.46 15.16
C ALA A 221 5.13 17.28 13.77
N ILE A 222 5.88 16.18 13.62
CA ILE A 222 6.31 15.58 12.34
C ILE A 222 6.08 14.08 12.40
N GLY A 223 5.63 13.48 11.29
CA GLY A 223 5.42 12.04 11.19
C GLY A 223 5.52 11.56 9.74
N TYR A 224 5.87 10.29 9.56
CA TYR A 224 5.95 9.67 8.24
C TYR A 224 4.63 8.98 7.89
N ILE A 225 4.09 9.29 6.73
CA ILE A 225 2.85 8.73 6.19
C ILE A 225 2.95 8.53 4.68
N GLU A 226 2.12 7.68 4.12
CA GLU A 226 1.98 7.59 2.67
C GLU A 226 1.31 8.88 2.13
N TYR A 227 1.75 9.35 0.95
CA TYR A 227 1.39 10.64 0.37
C TYR A 227 -0.12 10.83 0.15
N GLY A 228 -0.85 9.79 -0.24
CA GLY A 228 -2.30 9.85 -0.42
C GLY A 228 -3.03 10.30 0.86
N PHE A 229 -2.53 9.91 2.04
CA PHE A 229 -3.10 10.37 3.32
C PHE A 229 -2.86 11.87 3.54
N ALA A 230 -1.68 12.38 3.21
CA ALA A 230 -1.41 13.82 3.30
C ALA A 230 -2.32 14.61 2.37
N LYS A 231 -2.48 14.14 1.12
CA LYS A 231 -3.33 14.73 0.09
C LYS A 231 -4.80 14.75 0.51
N LEU A 232 -5.34 13.62 0.97
CA LEU A 232 -6.73 13.48 1.43
C LEU A 232 -7.02 14.34 2.67
N ALA A 233 -6.11 14.34 3.64
CA ALA A 233 -6.29 15.08 4.90
C ALA A 233 -5.87 16.54 4.79
N LYS A 234 -5.30 16.98 3.66
CA LYS A 234 -4.74 18.33 3.44
C LYS A 234 -3.74 18.73 4.52
N VAL A 235 -2.85 17.79 4.87
CA VAL A 235 -1.75 18.04 5.81
C VAL A 235 -0.52 18.46 5.04
N ASP A 236 0.22 19.42 5.57
CA ASP A 236 1.48 19.85 4.96
C ASP A 236 2.57 18.80 5.14
N PHE A 237 3.46 18.75 4.17
CA PHE A 237 4.60 17.84 4.16
C PHE A 237 5.85 18.53 3.62
N ALA A 238 7.02 18.05 4.05
CA ALA A 238 8.29 18.61 3.67
C ALA A 238 8.74 18.16 2.27
N GLN A 239 9.46 19.01 1.58
CA GLN A 239 10.29 18.64 0.45
C GLN A 239 11.54 17.94 0.98
N LEU A 240 11.79 16.73 0.52
CA LEU A 240 12.92 15.93 0.98
C LEU A 240 14.08 16.00 0.00
N GLN A 241 15.29 16.13 0.54
CA GLN A 241 16.50 16.08 -0.29
C GLN A 241 16.75 14.65 -0.76
N ASN A 242 16.84 14.47 -2.07
CA ASN A 242 17.12 13.18 -2.69
C ASN A 242 18.65 12.90 -2.83
N LYS A 243 19.00 11.75 -3.38
CA LYS A 243 20.40 11.33 -3.58
C LYS A 243 21.21 12.30 -4.45
N ALA A 244 20.57 12.94 -5.42
CA ALA A 244 21.20 13.96 -6.28
C ALA A 244 21.37 15.34 -5.61
N GLY A 245 20.89 15.50 -4.36
CA GLY A 245 20.97 16.76 -3.61
C GLY A 245 19.79 17.73 -3.87
N ASN A 246 18.81 17.34 -4.68
CA ASN A 246 17.65 18.16 -5.00
C ASN A 246 16.54 17.97 -3.96
N TYR A 247 15.81 19.07 -3.64
CA TYR A 247 14.59 18.98 -2.85
C TYR A 247 13.41 18.63 -3.75
N VAL A 248 12.77 17.52 -3.47
CA VAL A 248 11.71 16.95 -4.33
C VAL A 248 10.38 16.92 -3.58
N VAL A 249 9.32 17.27 -4.30
CA VAL A 249 7.92 17.12 -3.86
C VAL A 249 7.36 15.80 -4.40
N PRO A 250 6.55 15.09 -3.61
CA PRO A 250 5.90 13.87 -4.08
C PRO A 250 4.88 14.16 -5.18
N ASN A 251 4.93 13.41 -6.24
CA ASN A 251 3.96 13.40 -7.35
C ASN A 251 4.21 12.21 -8.27
N ALA A 252 3.32 11.98 -9.23
CA ALA A 252 3.44 10.85 -10.16
C ALA A 252 4.74 10.84 -10.98
N GLU A 253 5.29 12.02 -11.34
CA GLU A 253 6.55 12.12 -12.10
C GLU A 253 7.75 11.73 -11.22
N SER A 254 7.85 12.27 -10.00
CA SER A 254 8.94 11.97 -9.07
C SER A 254 8.94 10.50 -8.63
N GLY A 255 7.76 9.94 -8.44
CA GLY A 255 7.58 8.52 -8.15
C GLY A 255 7.92 7.63 -9.34
N ALA A 256 7.49 7.98 -10.55
CA ALA A 256 7.80 7.22 -11.77
C ALA A 256 9.31 7.19 -12.04
N GLU A 257 10.03 8.32 -11.86
CA GLU A 257 11.49 8.36 -11.97
C GLU A 257 12.14 7.44 -10.93
N ALA A 258 11.66 7.45 -9.70
CA ALA A 258 12.16 6.56 -8.66
C ALA A 258 11.94 5.07 -9.02
N LEU A 259 10.76 4.70 -9.55
CA LEU A 259 10.50 3.33 -10.00
C LEU A 259 11.37 2.91 -11.18
N ALA A 260 11.67 3.84 -12.09
CA ALA A 260 12.52 3.57 -13.24
C ALA A 260 14.00 3.31 -12.87
N ALA A 261 14.43 3.73 -11.69
CA ALA A 261 15.79 3.49 -11.19
C ALA A 261 16.07 2.01 -10.86
N VAL A 262 15.03 1.16 -10.74
CA VAL A 262 15.16 -0.25 -10.37
C VAL A 262 14.36 -1.13 -11.31
N ARG A 263 15.04 -2.12 -11.91
CA ARG A 263 14.37 -3.15 -12.70
C ARG A 263 13.64 -4.13 -11.79
N MET A 264 12.37 -4.39 -12.06
CA MET A 264 11.58 -5.41 -11.35
C MET A 264 12.14 -6.81 -11.62
N PRO A 265 12.56 -7.58 -10.59
CA PRO A 265 13.05 -8.94 -10.75
C PRO A 265 11.89 -9.93 -10.99
N GLU A 266 12.23 -11.19 -11.33
CA GLU A 266 11.22 -12.23 -11.61
C GLU A 266 10.33 -12.58 -10.42
N ASN A 267 10.89 -12.49 -9.19
CA ASN A 267 10.12 -12.72 -7.96
C ASN A 267 9.21 -11.55 -7.58
N LEU A 268 9.18 -10.48 -8.37
CA LEU A 268 8.37 -9.27 -8.19
C LEU A 268 8.61 -8.53 -6.87
N VAL A 269 9.79 -8.69 -6.27
CA VAL A 269 10.17 -7.98 -5.04
C VAL A 269 11.34 -7.04 -5.35
N ALA A 270 11.04 -5.76 -5.44
CA ALA A 270 12.04 -4.71 -5.66
C ALA A 270 12.02 -3.69 -4.52
N TRP A 271 13.20 -3.29 -4.07
CA TRP A 271 13.40 -2.30 -3.02
C TRP A 271 14.06 -1.05 -3.60
N LEU A 272 13.57 0.12 -3.17
CA LEU A 272 14.05 1.43 -3.59
C LEU A 272 14.47 2.27 -2.38
N PRO A 273 15.47 1.83 -1.60
CA PRO A 273 15.80 2.50 -0.34
C PRO A 273 16.33 3.93 -0.52
N ASP A 274 16.91 4.24 -1.68
CA ASP A 274 17.45 5.56 -2.03
C ASP A 274 17.64 5.64 -3.56
N PRO A 275 16.55 5.79 -4.34
CA PRO A 275 16.59 5.68 -5.79
C PRO A 275 17.44 6.79 -6.43
N ASP A 276 18.13 6.43 -7.52
CA ASP A 276 18.84 7.38 -8.37
C ASP A 276 17.84 8.24 -9.17
N GLY A 277 18.29 9.40 -9.62
CA GLY A 277 17.53 10.32 -10.46
C GLY A 277 17.43 11.72 -9.87
N ALA A 278 17.56 12.72 -10.74
CA ALA A 278 17.56 14.13 -10.29
C ALA A 278 16.20 14.56 -9.72
N LYS A 279 15.12 13.95 -10.17
CA LYS A 279 13.77 14.24 -9.72
C LYS A 279 13.16 13.09 -8.88
N SER A 280 13.87 11.99 -8.67
CA SER A 280 13.39 10.84 -7.90
C SER A 280 13.01 11.26 -6.49
N TYR A 281 11.81 10.89 -6.06
CA TYR A 281 11.42 11.05 -4.66
C TYR A 281 12.19 10.04 -3.79
N PRO A 282 12.83 10.48 -2.68
CA PRO A 282 13.82 9.64 -2.00
C PRO A 282 13.23 8.44 -1.26
N ILE A 283 11.95 8.48 -0.88
CA ILE A 283 11.31 7.43 -0.09
C ILE A 283 10.09 6.89 -0.86
N THR A 284 10.38 6.01 -1.81
CA THR A 284 9.38 5.40 -2.70
C THR A 284 9.38 3.90 -2.50
N SER A 285 8.22 3.26 -2.56
CA SER A 285 8.08 1.81 -2.47
C SER A 285 6.90 1.27 -3.26
N TYR A 286 7.06 0.05 -3.75
CA TYR A 286 5.93 -0.79 -4.11
C TYR A 286 5.17 -1.23 -2.85
N THR A 287 3.92 -1.67 -3.03
CA THR A 287 3.14 -2.38 -2.02
C THR A 287 2.54 -3.63 -2.64
N TRP A 288 2.58 -4.72 -1.93
CA TRP A 288 2.25 -6.05 -2.44
C TRP A 288 0.94 -6.57 -1.89
N MET A 289 0.12 -7.18 -2.75
CA MET A 289 -0.85 -8.19 -2.32
C MET A 289 -0.16 -9.55 -2.25
N ILE A 290 -0.58 -10.37 -1.29
CA ILE A 290 -0.02 -11.67 -0.97
C ILE A 290 -1.12 -12.72 -1.13
N PHE A 291 -0.92 -13.66 -2.04
CA PHE A 291 -1.88 -14.73 -2.35
C PHE A 291 -1.27 -16.11 -2.13
N ARG A 292 -2.11 -17.09 -1.83
CA ARG A 292 -1.72 -18.50 -1.96
C ARG A 292 -1.73 -18.88 -3.43
N LYS A 293 -0.75 -19.69 -3.86
CA LYS A 293 -0.74 -20.23 -5.23
C LYS A 293 -1.83 -21.28 -5.39
N ASP A 294 -1.91 -22.22 -4.47
CA ASP A 294 -3.05 -23.14 -4.37
C ASP A 294 -4.05 -22.60 -3.34
N ASN A 295 -5.19 -22.18 -3.80
CA ASN A 295 -6.23 -21.61 -2.94
C ASN A 295 -7.20 -22.65 -2.39
N GLY A 296 -7.24 -23.85 -2.98
CA GLY A 296 -8.19 -24.91 -2.63
C GLY A 296 -9.66 -24.59 -2.97
N ASN A 297 -9.92 -23.40 -3.58
CA ASN A 297 -11.24 -22.96 -4.01
C ASN A 297 -11.17 -22.27 -5.37
N PRO A 298 -11.50 -22.94 -6.47
CA PRO A 298 -11.40 -22.41 -7.83
C PRO A 298 -12.21 -21.13 -8.07
N ALA A 299 -13.38 -20.99 -7.43
CA ALA A 299 -14.21 -19.79 -7.57
C ALA A 299 -13.54 -18.56 -6.92
N LYS A 300 -12.97 -18.72 -5.72
CA LYS A 300 -12.17 -17.68 -5.07
C LYS A 300 -10.91 -17.34 -5.85
N ALA A 301 -10.18 -18.34 -6.35
CA ALA A 301 -8.98 -18.15 -7.16
C ALA A 301 -9.30 -17.34 -8.44
N LYS A 302 -10.39 -17.66 -9.13
CA LYS A 302 -10.88 -16.91 -10.27
C LYS A 302 -11.20 -15.47 -9.90
N ALA A 303 -11.98 -15.25 -8.84
CA ALA A 303 -12.36 -13.93 -8.37
C ALA A 303 -11.14 -13.07 -7.98
N MET A 304 -10.11 -13.68 -7.35
CA MET A 304 -8.86 -12.99 -7.03
C MET A 304 -8.08 -12.56 -8.29
N ARG A 305 -7.99 -13.40 -9.30
CA ARG A 305 -7.36 -13.03 -10.58
C ARG A 305 -8.11 -11.90 -11.29
N GLU A 306 -9.45 -11.92 -11.27
CA GLU A 306 -10.29 -10.87 -11.84
C GLU A 306 -10.13 -9.55 -11.06
N MET A 307 -10.05 -9.61 -9.72
CA MET A 307 -9.74 -8.45 -8.88
C MET A 307 -8.35 -7.86 -9.18
N VAL A 308 -7.34 -8.72 -9.34
CA VAL A 308 -5.99 -8.29 -9.74
C VAL A 308 -6.03 -7.62 -11.12
N GLU A 309 -6.67 -8.24 -12.12
CA GLU A 309 -6.77 -7.65 -13.48
C GLU A 309 -7.51 -6.30 -13.48
N TYR A 310 -8.61 -6.18 -12.72
CA TYR A 310 -9.29 -4.90 -12.53
C TYR A 310 -8.36 -3.84 -11.94
N SER A 311 -7.59 -4.22 -10.92
CA SER A 311 -6.65 -3.32 -10.26
C SER A 311 -5.51 -2.88 -11.19
N LEU A 312 -5.06 -3.76 -12.10
CA LEU A 312 -4.02 -3.48 -13.10
C LEU A 312 -4.51 -2.63 -14.28
N THR A 313 -5.80 -2.56 -14.51
CA THR A 313 -6.41 -1.84 -15.63
C THR A 313 -7.15 -0.59 -15.18
N GLU A 314 -8.40 -0.73 -14.76
CA GLU A 314 -9.21 0.39 -14.29
C GLU A 314 -8.65 1.04 -13.02
N GLY A 315 -8.10 0.22 -12.13
CA GLY A 315 -7.52 0.67 -10.87
C GLY A 315 -6.33 1.60 -11.04
N GLN A 316 -5.43 1.32 -12.01
CA GLN A 316 -4.26 2.17 -12.27
C GLN A 316 -4.64 3.58 -12.74
N LYS A 317 -5.78 3.74 -13.45
CA LYS A 317 -6.24 5.04 -13.98
C LYS A 317 -6.51 6.08 -12.90
N ILE A 318 -6.85 5.66 -11.69
CA ILE A 318 -7.17 6.56 -10.58
C ILE A 318 -5.99 6.75 -9.61
N ALA A 319 -4.90 6.01 -9.76
CA ALA A 319 -3.80 5.98 -8.80
C ALA A 319 -3.22 7.38 -8.54
N ASP A 320 -2.82 8.13 -9.57
CA ASP A 320 -2.26 9.47 -9.44
C ASP A 320 -3.22 10.44 -8.74
N SER A 321 -4.49 10.44 -9.11
CA SER A 321 -5.48 11.32 -8.48
C SER A 321 -5.61 11.09 -6.98
N MET A 322 -5.32 9.86 -6.51
CA MET A 322 -5.36 9.47 -5.11
C MET A 322 -4.01 9.61 -4.39
N GLY A 323 -2.93 10.03 -5.10
CA GLY A 323 -1.60 10.20 -4.54
C GLY A 323 -0.72 8.95 -4.60
N TYR A 324 -1.10 7.97 -5.42
CA TYR A 324 -0.30 6.77 -5.68
C TYR A 324 0.39 6.83 -7.04
N ILE A 325 1.43 6.04 -7.20
CA ILE A 325 2.18 5.95 -8.45
C ILE A 325 1.62 4.77 -9.25
N PRO A 326 1.12 5.00 -10.47
CA PRO A 326 0.74 3.91 -11.36
C PRO A 326 1.94 3.01 -11.65
N LEU A 327 1.69 1.71 -11.76
CA LEU A 327 2.74 0.75 -12.10
C LEU A 327 3.27 1.01 -13.52
N PRO A 328 4.60 0.92 -13.75
CA PRO A 328 5.16 0.87 -15.10
C PRO A 328 4.53 -0.28 -15.91
N GLN A 329 4.32 -0.07 -17.21
CA GLN A 329 3.66 -1.06 -18.07
C GLN A 329 4.36 -2.43 -18.04
N SER A 330 5.70 -2.44 -18.00
CA SER A 330 6.47 -3.68 -17.90
C SER A 330 6.20 -4.45 -16.59
N VAL A 331 5.94 -3.73 -15.50
CA VAL A 331 5.56 -4.34 -14.20
C VAL A 331 4.13 -4.87 -14.27
N VAL A 332 3.21 -4.11 -14.87
CA VAL A 332 1.81 -4.57 -15.09
C VAL A 332 1.80 -5.91 -15.83
N GLU A 333 2.59 -6.06 -16.90
CA GLU A 333 2.67 -7.29 -17.68
C GLU A 333 3.26 -8.47 -16.87
N GLN A 334 4.29 -8.20 -16.06
CA GLN A 334 4.87 -9.22 -15.18
C GLN A 334 3.86 -9.66 -14.10
N VAL A 335 3.15 -8.72 -13.48
CA VAL A 335 2.12 -9.00 -12.45
C VAL A 335 0.96 -9.80 -13.06
N ARG A 336 0.46 -9.40 -14.25
CA ARG A 336 -0.58 -10.13 -14.97
C ARG A 336 -0.16 -11.58 -15.25
N LYS A 337 1.05 -11.80 -15.73
CA LYS A 337 1.59 -13.15 -15.94
C LYS A 337 1.66 -13.95 -14.64
N ALA A 338 2.16 -13.35 -13.57
CA ALA A 338 2.32 -14.01 -12.28
C ALA A 338 0.98 -14.28 -11.58
N SER A 339 -0.06 -13.47 -11.83
CA SER A 339 -1.40 -13.69 -11.26
C SER A 339 -2.03 -15.01 -11.69
N ALA A 340 -1.62 -15.57 -12.83
CA ALA A 340 -2.05 -16.90 -13.29
C ALA A 340 -1.62 -18.04 -12.34
N ASN A 341 -0.65 -17.81 -11.46
CA ASN A 341 -0.23 -18.78 -10.43
C ASN A 341 -1.25 -18.92 -9.27
N ILE A 342 -2.26 -18.06 -9.18
CA ILE A 342 -3.33 -18.15 -8.19
C ILE A 342 -4.37 -19.16 -8.72
N GLN A 343 -4.40 -20.38 -8.17
CA GLN A 343 -5.21 -21.50 -8.62
C GLN A 343 -6.23 -21.96 -7.56
#